data_aa8c31119c389ab2af5f213b285ac50b
#
_entry.id   aa8c31119c389ab2af5f213b285ac50b
#
_cell.length_a   1.000
_cell.length_b   1.000
_cell.length_c   1.000
_cell.angle_alpha   90.00
_cell.angle_beta   90.00
_cell.angle_gamma   90.00
#
_symmetry.space_group_name_H-M   'P 1'
#
loop_
_entity.id
_entity.type
_entity.pdbx_description
1 polymer ?
#
loop_
_entity_poly.entity_id
_entity_poly.type
_entity_poly.pdbx_seq_one_letter_code
_entity_poly.pdbx_strand_id
1 'polypeptide(L)'
;VRALQESECRYFLYENNHSIHRNIKDEISKTLGVEPIVINSSLVSGQHRKRCYWTNIPHVTQPADKGILLQDVLENGVSWQNKSYCVTASYQGAAFHNTLERKRRTMVAVPVETVNGKSHTIPATYYKAGTNLFPIYKAEKSRQKIAVPIRIGQIGNGGQGQRIYSVCGKSVTMTANGGGMGAKTGLYKIDLPDGDYVIRKLTPVEAERLQTLPDNYTAGISNTQRYKCIGNGWTVDVIAHILGGLKNV
;
A
#
# COMPACT_ATOMS: atom_id res chain seq x y z
N VAL A 1 -14.03 6.90 -26.77
CA VAL A 1 -15.31 7.22 -27.46
C VAL A 1 -15.38 6.55 -28.81
N ARG A 2 -14.44 6.83 -29.75
CA ARG A 2 -14.45 6.23 -31.09
C ARG A 2 -14.58 4.70 -31.04
N ALA A 3 -13.79 3.99 -30.23
CA ALA A 3 -13.88 2.54 -30.09
C ALA A 3 -15.28 2.07 -29.60
N LEU A 4 -15.92 2.84 -28.70
CA LEU A 4 -17.28 2.53 -28.25
C LEU A 4 -18.30 2.71 -29.38
N GLN A 5 -18.18 3.76 -30.18
CA GLN A 5 -19.05 4.01 -31.33
C GLN A 5 -18.88 2.96 -32.42
N GLU A 6 -17.63 2.58 -32.72
CA GLU A 6 -17.32 1.58 -33.75
C GLU A 6 -17.63 0.13 -33.29
N SER A 7 -17.70 -0.15 -31.98
CA SER A 7 -17.97 -1.48 -31.45
C SER A 7 -19.46 -1.83 -31.41
N GLU A 8 -20.36 -0.84 -31.55
CA GLU A 8 -21.82 -0.99 -31.40
C GLU A 8 -22.26 -1.69 -30.10
N CYS A 9 -21.40 -1.67 -29.07
CA CYS A 9 -21.66 -2.33 -27.80
C CYS A 9 -22.82 -1.69 -27.05
N ARG A 10 -23.82 -2.51 -26.68
CA ARG A 10 -24.99 -2.07 -25.90
C ARG A 10 -24.60 -1.51 -24.54
N TYR A 11 -23.61 -2.12 -23.86
CA TYR A 11 -23.13 -1.74 -22.56
C TYR A 11 -21.64 -1.44 -22.60
N PHE A 12 -21.22 -0.48 -21.77
CA PHE A 12 -19.82 -0.13 -21.61
C PHE A 12 -19.44 0.08 -20.16
N LEU A 13 -18.17 -0.05 -19.88
CA LEU A 13 -17.53 0.32 -18.62
C LEU A 13 -16.21 1.02 -18.94
N TYR A 14 -16.08 2.26 -18.49
CA TYR A 14 -14.83 3.02 -18.57
C TYR A 14 -14.36 3.38 -17.15
N GLU A 15 -13.09 3.20 -16.86
CA GLU A 15 -12.49 3.45 -15.56
C GLU A 15 -11.36 4.47 -15.66
N ASN A 16 -11.25 5.32 -14.63
CA ASN A 16 -10.08 6.18 -14.47
C ASN A 16 -9.81 6.48 -12.99
N ASN A 17 -8.61 7.01 -12.72
CA ASN A 17 -8.22 7.42 -11.39
C ASN A 17 -9.18 8.49 -10.84
N HIS A 18 -9.59 8.36 -9.57
CA HIS A 18 -10.41 9.38 -8.91
C HIS A 18 -9.71 10.76 -8.84
N SER A 19 -8.38 10.79 -8.82
CA SER A 19 -7.57 12.00 -8.71
C SER A 19 -7.32 12.74 -10.04
N ILE A 20 -7.90 12.30 -11.16
CA ILE A 20 -7.79 13.05 -12.42
C ILE A 20 -8.43 14.45 -12.28
N HIS A 21 -7.95 15.40 -13.06
CA HIS A 21 -8.45 16.78 -13.04
C HIS A 21 -9.96 16.84 -13.35
N ARG A 22 -10.67 17.75 -12.69
CA ARG A 22 -12.12 17.89 -12.84
C ARG A 22 -12.54 18.08 -14.30
N ASN A 23 -11.87 18.94 -15.04
CA ASN A 23 -12.19 19.21 -16.45
C ASN A 23 -12.14 17.93 -17.31
N ILE A 24 -11.20 17.00 -16.99
CA ILE A 24 -11.11 15.71 -17.68
C ILE A 24 -12.30 14.81 -17.33
N LYS A 25 -12.73 14.81 -16.06
CA LYS A 25 -13.95 14.08 -15.64
C LYS A 25 -15.17 14.59 -16.38
N ASP A 26 -15.33 15.91 -16.38
CA ASP A 26 -16.47 16.60 -17.01
C ASP A 26 -16.53 16.32 -18.52
N GLU A 27 -15.36 16.33 -19.19
CA GLU A 27 -15.24 15.98 -20.61
C GLU A 27 -15.59 14.52 -20.89
N ILE A 28 -15.13 13.59 -20.03
CA ILE A 28 -15.48 12.17 -20.13
C ILE A 28 -16.98 11.98 -19.93
N SER A 29 -17.56 12.58 -18.88
CA SER A 29 -19.00 12.50 -18.60
C SER A 29 -19.84 13.03 -19.75
N LYS A 30 -19.48 14.21 -20.27
CA LYS A 30 -20.15 14.81 -21.43
C LYS A 30 -20.10 13.92 -22.66
N THR A 31 -18.93 13.31 -22.91
CA THR A 31 -18.70 12.52 -24.11
C THR A 31 -19.35 11.13 -24.05
N LEU A 32 -19.43 10.54 -22.86
CA LEU A 32 -20.08 9.24 -22.64
C LEU A 32 -21.58 9.36 -22.31
N GLY A 33 -22.06 10.57 -21.99
CA GLY A 33 -23.46 10.83 -21.66
C GLY A 33 -23.88 10.27 -20.29
N VAL A 34 -22.92 9.95 -19.42
CA VAL A 34 -23.17 9.40 -18.07
C VAL A 34 -22.21 9.99 -17.04
N GLU A 35 -22.68 10.14 -15.81
CA GLU A 35 -21.84 10.57 -14.69
C GLU A 35 -21.07 9.40 -14.06
N PRO A 36 -19.85 9.64 -13.51
CA PRO A 36 -19.06 8.58 -12.92
C PRO A 36 -19.57 8.14 -11.55
N ILE A 37 -19.64 6.85 -11.33
CA ILE A 37 -19.82 6.26 -10.01
C ILE A 37 -18.42 6.14 -9.38
N VAL A 38 -18.22 6.72 -8.20
CA VAL A 38 -16.96 6.62 -7.47
C VAL A 38 -17.04 5.44 -6.51
N ILE A 39 -16.23 4.42 -6.72
CA ILE A 39 -16.13 3.27 -5.83
C ILE A 39 -14.75 3.21 -5.20
N ASN A 40 -14.72 2.93 -3.89
CA ASN A 40 -13.48 2.64 -3.17
C ASN A 40 -13.37 1.12 -2.96
N SER A 41 -12.33 0.50 -3.49
CA SER A 41 -12.07 -0.93 -3.32
C SER A 41 -11.97 -1.37 -1.85
N SER A 42 -11.82 -0.44 -0.90
CA SER A 42 -11.81 -0.77 0.54
C SER A 42 -13.10 -1.45 1.01
N LEU A 43 -14.20 -1.33 0.27
CA LEU A 43 -15.44 -2.04 0.56
C LEU A 43 -15.35 -3.56 0.28
N VAL A 44 -14.49 -3.97 -0.64
CA VAL A 44 -14.38 -5.39 -1.07
C VAL A 44 -12.96 -5.95 -0.92
N SER A 45 -12.01 -5.15 -0.41
CA SER A 45 -10.59 -5.51 -0.32
C SER A 45 -9.90 -4.83 0.86
N GLY A 46 -8.72 -5.31 1.22
CA GLY A 46 -7.83 -4.73 2.22
C GLY A 46 -7.11 -3.44 1.79
N GLN A 47 -7.50 -2.76 0.69
CA GLN A 47 -6.84 -1.54 0.21
C GLN A 47 -7.79 -0.36 -0.01
N HIS A 48 -7.26 0.85 0.17
CA HIS A 48 -7.90 2.08 -0.29
C HIS A 48 -7.51 2.34 -1.74
N ARG A 49 -8.47 2.17 -2.66
CA ARG A 49 -8.30 2.44 -4.09
C ARG A 49 -9.57 3.05 -4.65
N LYS A 50 -9.65 4.38 -4.66
CA LYS A 50 -10.78 5.13 -5.24
C LYS A 50 -10.61 5.22 -6.76
N ARG A 51 -11.68 4.90 -7.49
CA ARG A 51 -11.77 5.00 -8.94
C ARG A 51 -13.10 5.60 -9.37
N CYS A 52 -13.11 6.24 -10.51
CA CYS A 52 -14.29 6.69 -11.21
C CYS A 52 -14.65 5.66 -12.28
N TYR A 53 -15.91 5.25 -12.32
CA TYR A 53 -16.46 4.30 -13.28
C TYR A 53 -17.61 4.95 -14.02
N TRP A 54 -17.47 5.12 -15.34
CA TRP A 54 -18.53 5.55 -16.24
C TRP A 54 -19.12 4.32 -16.90
N THR A 55 -20.41 4.14 -16.77
CA THR A 55 -21.11 2.98 -17.36
C THR A 55 -22.58 3.28 -17.58
N ASN A 56 -23.17 2.65 -18.59
CA ASN A 56 -24.61 2.62 -18.82
C ASN A 56 -25.26 1.32 -18.34
N ILE A 57 -24.52 0.48 -17.61
CA ILE A 57 -25.07 -0.70 -16.95
C ILE A 57 -26.05 -0.23 -15.86
N PRO A 58 -27.31 -0.71 -15.88
CA PRO A 58 -28.33 -0.25 -14.92
C PRO A 58 -28.06 -0.77 -13.52
N HIS A 59 -28.64 -0.06 -12.52
CA HIS A 59 -28.67 -0.47 -11.11
C HIS A 59 -27.33 -0.67 -10.44
N VAL A 60 -26.25 -0.06 -10.94
CA VAL A 60 -24.95 -0.11 -10.29
C VAL A 60 -24.96 0.77 -9.04
N THR A 61 -24.78 0.14 -7.88
CA THR A 61 -24.72 0.78 -6.55
C THR A 61 -23.33 0.64 -5.94
N GLN A 62 -23.12 1.16 -4.74
CA GLN A 62 -21.91 0.84 -3.96
C GLN A 62 -21.94 -0.62 -3.54
N PRO A 63 -20.83 -1.37 -3.65
CA PRO A 63 -20.76 -2.72 -3.08
C PRO A 63 -20.90 -2.68 -1.55
N ALA A 64 -21.45 -3.75 -0.97
CA ALA A 64 -21.47 -3.92 0.47
C ALA A 64 -20.05 -4.00 1.04
N ASP A 65 -19.83 -3.45 2.22
CA ASP A 65 -18.53 -3.57 2.90
C ASP A 65 -18.35 -5.00 3.42
N LYS A 66 -17.32 -5.69 2.89
CA LYS A 66 -16.94 -7.05 3.31
C LYS A 66 -16.09 -7.06 4.59
N GLY A 67 -15.71 -5.91 5.14
CA GLY A 67 -14.89 -5.79 6.33
C GLY A 67 -13.44 -6.27 6.19
N ILE A 68 -12.96 -6.62 5.00
CA ILE A 68 -11.63 -7.21 4.78
C ILE A 68 -10.54 -6.22 5.18
N LEU A 69 -9.69 -6.58 6.14
CA LEU A 69 -8.55 -5.79 6.59
C LEU A 69 -7.28 -6.12 5.81
N LEU A 70 -6.27 -5.27 5.91
CA LEU A 70 -4.94 -5.57 5.36
C LEU A 70 -4.34 -6.83 6.00
N GLN A 71 -4.55 -7.03 7.30
CA GLN A 71 -4.06 -8.21 8.02
C GLN A 71 -4.59 -9.52 7.44
N ASP A 72 -5.83 -9.54 6.93
CA ASP A 72 -6.49 -10.75 6.42
C ASP A 72 -5.89 -11.24 5.10
N VAL A 73 -5.17 -10.39 4.38
CA VAL A 73 -4.56 -10.73 3.08
C VAL A 73 -3.07 -11.05 3.18
N LEU A 74 -2.45 -10.85 4.36
CA LEU A 74 -1.03 -11.13 4.55
C LEU A 74 -0.73 -12.63 4.56
N GLU A 75 0.37 -13.03 3.93
CA GLU A 75 0.91 -14.39 4.04
C GLU A 75 1.57 -14.60 5.41
N ASN A 76 2.23 -13.56 5.92
CA ASN A 76 2.82 -13.53 7.26
C ASN A 76 3.08 -12.07 7.68
N GLY A 77 3.35 -11.88 8.98
CA GLY A 77 3.65 -10.57 9.53
C GLY A 77 2.43 -9.85 10.09
N VAL A 78 2.65 -8.62 10.53
CA VAL A 78 1.67 -7.79 11.22
C VAL A 78 1.55 -6.45 10.49
N SER A 79 0.32 -6.02 10.26
CA SER A 79 0.01 -4.69 9.76
C SER A 79 -0.29 -3.74 10.91
N TRP A 80 0.27 -2.54 10.84
CA TRP A 80 -0.12 -1.41 11.71
C TRP A 80 -1.22 -0.53 11.08
N GLN A 81 -1.77 -0.95 9.95
CA GLN A 81 -2.82 -0.26 9.22
C GLN A 81 -3.99 -1.22 8.95
N ASN A 82 -5.22 -0.74 9.09
CA ASN A 82 -6.41 -1.54 8.78
C ASN A 82 -6.55 -1.80 7.28
N LYS A 83 -6.17 -0.84 6.45
CA LYS A 83 -6.23 -0.95 4.98
C LYS A 83 -4.90 -0.52 4.36
N SER A 84 -4.50 -1.19 3.31
CA SER A 84 -3.35 -0.81 2.49
C SER A 84 -3.60 0.50 1.74
N TYR A 85 -2.54 1.25 1.46
CA TYR A 85 -2.57 2.23 0.38
C TYR A 85 -2.72 1.53 -0.96
N CYS A 86 -3.23 2.25 -1.97
CA CYS A 86 -3.41 1.73 -3.31
C CYS A 86 -2.13 1.08 -3.86
N VAL A 87 -2.20 -0.18 -4.25
CA VAL A 87 -1.12 -0.84 -4.99
C VAL A 87 -1.00 -0.18 -6.36
N THR A 88 0.18 0.33 -6.66
CA THR A 88 0.49 1.03 -7.92
C THR A 88 1.46 0.23 -8.76
N ALA A 89 1.51 0.49 -10.07
CA ALA A 89 2.48 -0.15 -10.99
C ALA A 89 3.95 0.01 -10.55
N SER A 90 4.26 1.07 -9.80
CA SER A 90 5.59 1.35 -9.25
C SER A 90 5.81 0.78 -7.84
N TYR A 91 4.95 -0.17 -7.40
CA TYR A 91 5.03 -0.72 -6.03
C TYR A 91 6.37 -1.38 -5.73
N GLN A 92 7.05 -1.94 -6.72
CA GLN A 92 8.40 -2.52 -6.57
C GLN A 92 9.39 -1.54 -5.90
N GLY A 93 9.24 -0.23 -6.13
CA GLY A 93 10.03 0.81 -5.46
C GLY A 93 9.53 1.20 -4.07
N ALA A 94 8.80 0.34 -3.36
CA ALA A 94 8.37 0.62 -1.99
C ALA A 94 9.58 0.73 -1.07
N ALA A 95 9.59 1.79 -0.26
CA ALA A 95 10.57 2.06 0.76
C ALA A 95 9.87 2.62 2.00
N PHE A 96 10.46 2.44 3.15
CA PHE A 96 9.83 2.73 4.43
C PHE A 96 9.36 4.20 4.55
N HIS A 97 10.16 5.16 4.13
CA HIS A 97 9.77 6.58 4.12
C HIS A 97 8.54 6.86 3.23
N ASN A 98 8.36 6.10 2.15
CA ASN A 98 7.17 6.25 1.29
C ASN A 98 5.88 5.83 2.01
N THR A 99 5.97 4.85 2.88
CA THR A 99 4.84 4.37 3.68
C THR A 99 4.47 5.34 4.78
N LEU A 100 5.45 5.80 5.54
CA LEU A 100 5.23 6.67 6.70
C LEU A 100 4.96 8.13 6.32
N GLU A 101 5.82 8.70 5.48
CA GLU A 101 5.78 10.12 5.18
C GLU A 101 4.79 10.46 4.07
N ARG A 102 4.85 9.70 2.97
CA ARG A 102 4.02 9.97 1.78
C ARG A 102 2.70 9.22 1.78
N LYS A 103 2.45 8.36 2.77
CA LYS A 103 1.25 7.52 2.87
C LYS A 103 0.98 6.77 1.55
N ARG A 104 2.01 6.13 1.02
CA ARG A 104 1.99 5.37 -0.23
C ARG A 104 2.78 4.08 -0.07
N ARG A 105 2.44 3.04 -0.87
CA ARG A 105 3.22 1.81 -0.95
C ARG A 105 3.39 1.12 0.40
N THR A 106 2.29 0.64 0.96
CA THR A 106 2.23 -0.06 2.24
C THR A 106 3.34 -1.09 2.41
N MET A 107 3.95 -1.11 3.58
CA MET A 107 4.87 -2.15 4.03
C MET A 107 4.31 -2.81 5.30
N VAL A 108 4.78 -4.00 5.63
CA VAL A 108 4.33 -4.79 6.78
C VAL A 108 5.52 -5.20 7.65
N ALA A 109 5.27 -5.46 8.93
CA ALA A 109 6.26 -5.93 9.89
C ALA A 109 6.21 -7.46 10.00
N VAL A 110 7.35 -8.13 9.94
CA VAL A 110 7.46 -9.58 10.16
C VAL A 110 8.24 -9.79 11.42
N PRO A 111 7.71 -10.56 12.41
CA PRO A 111 8.46 -10.92 13.61
C PRO A 111 9.76 -11.61 13.22
N VAL A 112 10.85 -11.28 13.93
CA VAL A 112 12.13 -11.96 13.78
C VAL A 112 12.13 -13.13 14.77
N GLU A 113 12.11 -14.34 14.24
CA GLU A 113 12.31 -15.52 15.06
C GLU A 113 13.76 -15.58 15.53
N THR A 114 13.97 -15.54 16.84
CA THR A 114 15.31 -15.71 17.42
C THR A 114 15.54 -17.17 17.73
N VAL A 115 16.55 -17.77 17.13
CA VAL A 115 16.99 -19.11 17.51
C VAL A 115 17.82 -18.99 18.81
N ASN A 116 17.35 -19.59 19.88
CA ASN A 116 17.99 -19.56 21.20
C ASN A 116 18.23 -18.17 21.81
N GLY A 117 17.29 -17.20 21.56
CA GLY A 117 17.41 -15.84 22.07
C GLY A 117 18.52 -15.01 21.41
N LYS A 118 19.13 -15.49 20.34
CA LYS A 118 20.15 -14.77 19.57
C LYS A 118 19.60 -14.37 18.19
N SER A 119 19.71 -13.10 17.84
CA SER A 119 19.39 -12.63 16.47
C SER A 119 20.46 -13.14 15.49
N HIS A 120 20.05 -13.37 14.24
CA HIS A 120 21.00 -13.67 13.17
C HIS A 120 21.99 -12.52 13.00
N THR A 121 23.24 -12.84 12.69
CA THR A 121 24.29 -11.84 12.38
C THR A 121 23.82 -10.97 11.20
N ILE A 122 23.80 -9.66 11.38
CA ILE A 122 23.51 -8.71 10.29
C ILE A 122 24.79 -8.61 9.44
N PRO A 123 24.81 -9.11 8.19
CA PRO A 123 25.99 -9.02 7.35
C PRO A 123 26.29 -7.56 6.98
N ALA A 124 27.58 -7.22 6.82
CA ALA A 124 28.02 -5.87 6.45
C ALA A 124 27.42 -5.37 5.12
N THR A 125 26.95 -6.28 4.26
CA THR A 125 26.29 -5.97 2.99
C THR A 125 24.78 -5.74 3.13
N TYR A 126 24.22 -5.82 4.34
CA TYR A 126 22.79 -5.67 4.60
C TYR A 126 22.20 -4.35 4.08
N TYR A 127 22.97 -3.26 4.14
CA TYR A 127 22.59 -1.97 3.58
C TYR A 127 22.53 -1.96 2.04
N LYS A 128 23.25 -2.88 1.37
CA LYS A 128 23.27 -3.03 -0.10
C LYS A 128 22.12 -3.91 -0.63
N ALA A 129 21.46 -4.69 0.23
CA ALA A 129 20.33 -5.54 -0.12
C ALA A 129 19.05 -4.72 -0.45
N GLY A 130 19.22 -3.48 -0.86
CA GLY A 130 18.20 -2.64 -1.46
C GLY A 130 16.93 -2.55 -0.64
N THR A 131 16.96 -1.85 0.48
CA THR A 131 15.78 -1.26 1.15
C THR A 131 14.62 -2.19 1.54
N ASN A 132 14.77 -3.49 1.51
CA ASN A 132 13.64 -4.40 1.66
C ASN A 132 13.43 -4.92 3.08
N LEU A 133 14.41 -4.75 3.97
CA LEU A 133 14.38 -5.29 5.31
C LEU A 133 15.03 -4.29 6.27
N PHE A 134 14.24 -3.58 7.06
CA PHE A 134 14.72 -2.82 8.21
C PHE A 134 14.32 -3.57 9.47
N PRO A 135 15.26 -4.04 10.31
CA PRO A 135 14.90 -4.56 11.61
C PRO A 135 14.33 -3.42 12.46
N ILE A 136 13.16 -3.63 13.03
CA ILE A 136 12.61 -2.80 14.10
C ILE A 136 12.87 -3.54 15.40
N TYR A 137 13.73 -2.99 16.23
CA TYR A 137 14.01 -3.55 17.54
C TYR A 137 13.29 -2.76 18.62
N LYS A 138 12.43 -3.41 19.37
CA LYS A 138 11.90 -2.90 20.62
C LYS A 138 12.75 -3.49 21.74
N ALA A 139 13.92 -2.90 21.99
CA ALA A 139 14.80 -3.39 23.04
C ALA A 139 15.01 -2.33 24.13
N GLU A 140 14.65 -2.66 25.34
CA GLU A 140 14.98 -1.83 26.51
C GLU A 140 16.49 -1.78 26.83
N LYS A 141 17.31 -2.68 26.24
CA LYS A 141 18.72 -2.85 26.61
C LYS A 141 19.75 -2.89 25.47
N SER A 142 19.40 -2.67 24.19
CA SER A 142 20.41 -2.66 23.12
C SER A 142 20.60 -1.27 22.50
N ARG A 143 21.82 -0.99 22.02
CA ARG A 143 22.20 0.32 21.45
C ARG A 143 21.65 0.58 20.05
N GLN A 144 20.90 -0.33 19.47
CA GLN A 144 20.29 -0.17 18.12
C GLN A 144 18.80 0.06 18.27
N LYS A 145 18.32 1.26 17.90
CA LYS A 145 16.94 1.71 18.07
C LYS A 145 16.45 2.38 16.80
N ILE A 146 15.26 2.02 16.36
CA ILE A 146 14.56 2.63 15.23
C ILE A 146 13.22 3.15 15.71
N ALA A 147 12.85 4.36 15.37
CA ALA A 147 11.64 5.00 15.86
C ALA A 147 11.12 6.15 14.98
N VAL A 148 10.04 6.82 15.19
CA VAL A 148 9.10 7.49 14.28
C VAL A 148 8.63 8.90 14.67
N PRO A 149 8.07 9.83 13.80
CA PRO A 149 7.91 11.25 14.08
C PRO A 149 6.60 11.71 14.73
N ILE A 150 6.52 11.85 15.91
CA ILE A 150 6.08 12.88 16.86
C ILE A 150 7.10 12.72 17.95
N ARG A 151 7.77 13.75 18.35
CA ARG A 151 8.75 13.64 19.42
C ARG A 151 8.05 13.19 20.71
N ILE A 152 8.11 11.89 20.99
CA ILE A 152 7.58 11.28 22.21
C ILE A 152 8.67 11.08 23.25
N GLY A 153 9.94 11.29 22.85
CA GLY A 153 11.08 11.14 23.76
C GLY A 153 12.41 11.47 23.08
N GLN A 154 13.48 11.13 23.78
CA GLN A 154 14.85 11.23 23.29
C GLN A 154 15.74 10.17 23.92
N ILE A 155 16.85 9.88 23.26
CA ILE A 155 17.92 9.00 23.76
C ILE A 155 19.13 9.88 24.06
N GLY A 156 19.79 9.66 25.19
CA GLY A 156 20.96 10.47 25.60
C GLY A 156 20.66 11.96 25.64
N ASN A 157 21.57 12.78 25.13
CA ASN A 157 21.49 14.24 25.19
C ASN A 157 20.53 14.87 24.15
N GLY A 158 19.72 14.07 23.43
CA GLY A 158 18.67 14.55 22.53
C GLY A 158 19.15 15.27 21.28
N GLY A 159 20.35 14.96 20.78
CA GLY A 159 20.82 15.41 19.47
C GLY A 159 19.83 15.02 18.37
N GLN A 160 19.89 15.66 17.19
CA GLN A 160 18.87 15.53 16.13
C GLN A 160 18.57 14.07 15.75
N GLY A 161 19.57 13.18 15.71
CA GLY A 161 19.41 11.74 15.46
C GLY A 161 18.95 10.91 16.67
N GLN A 162 18.85 11.52 17.85
CA GLN A 162 18.48 10.86 19.10
C GLN A 162 17.06 11.20 19.58
N ARG A 163 16.31 11.97 18.78
CA ARG A 163 14.93 12.34 19.08
C ARG A 163 13.98 11.24 18.62
N ILE A 164 13.04 10.86 19.47
CA ILE A 164 12.03 9.84 19.21
C ILE A 164 10.71 10.53 18.87
N TYR A 165 10.07 10.10 17.77
CA TYR A 165 8.85 10.70 17.23
C TYR A 165 7.74 9.63 17.09
N SER A 166 6.45 10.00 17.03
CA SER A 166 5.30 9.11 16.79
C SER A 166 4.95 9.03 15.31
N VAL A 167 4.36 7.93 14.83
CA VAL A 167 3.84 7.75 13.47
C VAL A 167 2.66 8.68 13.13
N CYS A 168 1.98 9.21 14.15
CA CYS A 168 0.82 10.07 13.96
C CYS A 168 1.19 11.54 13.64
N GLY A 169 2.49 11.89 13.57
CA GLY A 169 2.98 13.23 13.30
C GLY A 169 3.46 13.47 11.87
N LYS A 170 3.80 14.73 11.58
CA LYS A 170 4.51 15.09 10.34
C LYS A 170 5.97 14.64 10.40
N SER A 171 6.53 14.20 9.26
CA SER A 171 7.92 13.79 9.20
C SER A 171 8.88 14.94 9.53
N VAL A 172 10.03 14.63 10.13
CA VAL A 172 11.14 15.56 10.26
C VAL A 172 11.81 15.79 8.92
N THR A 173 12.27 17.03 8.69
CA THR A 173 12.99 17.40 7.48
C THR A 173 14.23 16.49 7.29
N MET A 174 14.33 15.86 6.14
CA MET A 174 15.52 15.09 5.77
C MET A 174 16.67 16.03 5.49
N THR A 175 17.80 15.82 6.17
CA THR A 175 19.03 16.56 5.89
C THR A 175 19.82 15.89 4.74
N ALA A 176 20.60 16.66 4.00
CA ALA A 176 21.38 16.19 2.86
C ALA A 176 22.34 14.99 3.18
N ASN A 177 22.69 14.79 4.44
CA ASN A 177 23.52 13.70 4.94
C ASN A 177 22.69 12.58 5.64
N GLY A 178 21.38 12.52 5.43
CA GLY A 178 20.46 11.58 6.06
C GLY A 178 20.47 10.14 5.49
N GLY A 179 21.40 9.83 4.60
CA GLY A 179 21.45 8.53 3.87
C GLY A 179 22.06 7.35 4.64
N GLY A 180 22.47 7.51 5.89
CA GLY A 180 22.94 6.42 6.76
C GLY A 180 21.91 6.10 7.83
N MET A 181 21.84 4.89 8.32
CA MET A 181 21.09 4.32 9.46
C MET A 181 20.30 5.28 10.40
N GLY A 182 19.63 6.30 9.88
CA GLY A 182 18.73 7.19 10.62
C GLY A 182 19.35 8.17 11.62
N ALA A 183 20.66 8.18 11.80
CA ALA A 183 21.33 8.93 12.89
C ALA A 183 21.13 10.44 12.85
N LYS A 184 20.72 11.02 11.72
CA LYS A 184 20.53 12.49 11.57
C LYS A 184 19.09 12.93 11.31
N THR A 185 18.18 11.99 11.02
CA THR A 185 16.78 12.30 10.65
C THR A 185 15.77 12.01 11.76
N GLY A 186 16.21 11.41 12.87
CA GLY A 186 15.35 11.00 13.98
C GLY A 186 14.84 9.55 13.83
N LEU A 187 14.29 9.07 14.91
CA LEU A 187 13.85 7.71 15.12
C LEU A 187 12.30 7.66 15.16
N TYR A 188 11.61 6.49 14.87
CA TYR A 188 10.15 6.39 14.75
C TYR A 188 9.53 5.22 15.54
N LYS A 189 8.49 5.41 16.35
CA LYS A 189 7.77 4.33 17.07
C LYS A 189 6.57 3.83 16.27
N ILE A 190 6.44 2.54 16.04
CA ILE A 190 5.25 1.89 15.48
C ILE A 190 4.57 1.11 16.61
N ASP A 191 3.25 1.18 16.69
CA ASP A 191 2.49 0.38 17.64
C ASP A 191 2.34 -1.05 17.08
N LEU A 192 3.29 -1.88 17.45
CA LEU A 192 3.32 -3.32 17.20
C LEU A 192 3.37 -4.05 18.55
N PRO A 193 2.94 -5.31 18.61
CA PRO A 193 3.17 -6.17 19.75
C PRO A 193 4.66 -6.19 20.15
N ASP A 194 4.96 -6.56 21.39
CA ASP A 194 6.35 -6.65 21.83
C ASP A 194 7.13 -7.69 21.01
N GLY A 195 8.31 -7.31 20.54
CA GLY A 195 9.16 -8.18 19.72
C GLY A 195 10.07 -7.43 18.77
N ASP A 196 10.95 -8.16 18.13
CA ASP A 196 11.80 -7.68 17.04
C ASP A 196 11.11 -7.93 15.71
N TYR A 197 11.14 -6.95 14.82
CA TYR A 197 10.46 -7.01 13.53
C TYR A 197 11.37 -6.60 12.39
N VAL A 198 11.13 -7.19 11.23
CA VAL A 198 11.68 -6.79 9.93
C VAL A 198 10.59 -6.16 9.10
N ILE A 199 10.82 -4.97 8.58
CA ILE A 199 9.87 -4.32 7.67
C ILE A 199 10.13 -4.79 6.24
N ARG A 200 9.11 -5.35 5.62
CA ARG A 200 9.14 -5.79 4.23
C ARG A 200 8.04 -5.16 3.40
N LYS A 201 8.22 -5.23 2.09
CA LYS A 201 7.15 -4.97 1.12
C LYS A 201 6.09 -6.07 1.21
N LEU A 202 4.88 -5.76 0.73
CA LEU A 202 3.92 -6.80 0.39
C LEU A 202 4.52 -7.73 -0.65
N THR A 203 4.24 -9.02 -0.55
CA THR A 203 4.60 -9.99 -1.60
C THR A 203 3.72 -9.78 -2.85
N PRO A 204 4.09 -10.33 -4.02
CA PRO A 204 3.19 -10.31 -5.17
C PRO A 204 1.84 -10.97 -4.88
N VAL A 205 1.81 -12.06 -4.11
CA VAL A 205 0.56 -12.75 -3.71
C VAL A 205 -0.31 -11.84 -2.85
N GLU A 206 0.24 -11.17 -1.86
CA GLU A 206 -0.50 -10.20 -1.05
C GLU A 206 -1.04 -9.03 -1.90
N ALA A 207 -0.28 -8.58 -2.88
CA ALA A 207 -0.71 -7.54 -3.81
C ALA A 207 -1.83 -8.04 -4.76
N GLU A 208 -1.78 -9.32 -5.18
CA GLU A 208 -2.86 -9.97 -5.93
C GLU A 208 -4.14 -10.05 -5.10
N ARG A 209 -4.06 -10.52 -3.85
CA ARG A 209 -5.20 -10.56 -2.91
C ARG A 209 -5.81 -9.17 -2.69
N LEU A 210 -5.01 -8.09 -2.63
CA LEU A 210 -5.51 -6.72 -2.56
C LEU A 210 -6.28 -6.29 -3.81
N GLN A 211 -6.02 -6.89 -4.96
CA GLN A 211 -6.81 -6.70 -6.19
C GLN A 211 -7.90 -7.76 -6.36
N THR A 212 -8.15 -8.57 -5.32
CA THR A 212 -9.09 -9.69 -5.33
C THR A 212 -8.85 -10.69 -6.46
N LEU A 213 -7.58 -10.86 -6.82
CA LEU A 213 -7.10 -11.89 -7.75
C LEU A 213 -6.79 -13.18 -6.97
N PRO A 214 -6.89 -14.36 -7.60
CA PRO A 214 -6.38 -15.60 -7.03
C PRO A 214 -4.87 -15.53 -6.78
N ASP A 215 -4.41 -16.28 -5.78
CA ASP A 215 -2.98 -16.39 -5.48
C ASP A 215 -2.21 -16.88 -6.70
N ASN A 216 -1.06 -16.27 -6.95
CA ASN A 216 -0.18 -16.57 -8.08
C ASN A 216 -0.80 -16.34 -9.48
N TYR A 217 -1.86 -15.54 -9.59
CA TYR A 217 -2.47 -15.20 -10.88
C TYR A 217 -1.45 -14.58 -11.87
N THR A 218 -0.49 -13.83 -11.37
CA THR A 218 0.58 -13.23 -12.19
C THR A 218 1.88 -14.02 -12.14
N ALA A 219 1.89 -15.30 -11.72
CA ALA A 219 3.10 -16.12 -11.70
C ALA A 219 3.69 -16.32 -13.11
N GLY A 220 4.98 -16.67 -13.16
CA GLY A 220 5.69 -16.90 -14.42
C GLY A 220 6.40 -15.69 -15.01
N ILE A 221 6.20 -14.49 -14.43
CA ILE A 221 6.93 -13.27 -14.81
C ILE A 221 7.69 -12.69 -13.60
N SER A 222 8.63 -11.78 -13.84
CA SER A 222 9.41 -11.17 -12.75
C SER A 222 8.52 -10.41 -11.75
N ASN A 223 8.93 -10.34 -10.48
CA ASN A 223 8.16 -9.61 -9.44
C ASN A 223 7.92 -8.14 -9.82
N THR A 224 8.88 -7.50 -10.50
CA THR A 224 8.69 -6.13 -11.01
C THR A 224 7.53 -6.06 -12.00
N GLN A 225 7.43 -7.01 -12.92
CA GLN A 225 6.32 -7.08 -13.89
C GLN A 225 5.02 -7.46 -13.20
N ARG A 226 5.04 -8.39 -12.23
CA ARG A 226 3.87 -8.73 -11.41
C ARG A 226 3.27 -7.48 -10.77
N TYR A 227 4.06 -6.69 -10.02
CA TYR A 227 3.56 -5.45 -9.41
C TYR A 227 3.07 -4.43 -10.43
N LYS A 228 3.70 -4.37 -11.61
CA LYS A 228 3.27 -3.47 -12.69
C LYS A 228 1.89 -3.88 -13.22
N CYS A 229 1.68 -5.16 -13.50
CA CYS A 229 0.39 -5.69 -13.93
C CYS A 229 -0.70 -5.48 -12.86
N ILE A 230 -0.43 -5.90 -11.61
CA ILE A 230 -1.35 -5.78 -10.50
C ILE A 230 -1.73 -4.30 -10.24
N GLY A 231 -0.74 -3.40 -10.24
CA GLY A 231 -0.96 -1.98 -9.98
C GLY A 231 -1.73 -1.25 -11.08
N ASN A 232 -1.59 -1.69 -12.34
CA ASN A 232 -2.36 -1.19 -13.48
C ASN A 232 -3.73 -1.88 -13.61
N GLY A 233 -3.89 -3.06 -13.01
CA GLY A 233 -5.12 -3.84 -13.07
C GLY A 233 -6.25 -3.25 -12.22
N TRP A 234 -7.43 -3.82 -12.39
CA TRP A 234 -8.62 -3.51 -11.62
C TRP A 234 -8.68 -4.33 -10.33
N THR A 235 -9.45 -3.85 -9.34
CA THR A 235 -9.93 -4.70 -8.26
C THR A 235 -11.09 -5.52 -8.80
N VAL A 236 -10.88 -6.85 -8.96
CA VAL A 236 -11.79 -7.72 -9.71
C VAL A 236 -13.20 -7.72 -9.12
N ASP A 237 -13.33 -7.79 -7.80
CA ASP A 237 -14.64 -7.79 -7.13
C ASP A 237 -15.44 -6.50 -7.37
N VAL A 238 -14.78 -5.36 -7.56
CA VAL A 238 -15.48 -4.12 -7.95
C VAL A 238 -16.05 -4.26 -9.36
N ILE A 239 -15.28 -4.79 -10.30
CA ILE A 239 -15.73 -4.99 -11.68
C ILE A 239 -16.85 -6.04 -11.74
N ALA A 240 -16.69 -7.15 -11.01
CA ALA A 240 -17.73 -8.17 -10.90
C ALA A 240 -19.03 -7.62 -10.32
N HIS A 241 -18.95 -6.73 -9.32
CA HIS A 241 -20.12 -6.04 -8.76
C HIS A 241 -20.81 -5.15 -9.82
N ILE A 242 -20.05 -4.34 -10.55
CA ILE A 242 -20.59 -3.48 -11.61
C ILE A 242 -21.26 -4.32 -12.70
N LEU A 243 -20.57 -5.36 -13.20
CA LEU A 243 -21.09 -6.25 -14.23
C LEU A 243 -22.28 -7.08 -13.72
N GLY A 244 -22.42 -7.25 -12.40
CA GLY A 244 -23.59 -7.88 -11.79
C GLY A 244 -24.93 -7.22 -12.15
N GLY A 245 -24.90 -5.92 -12.47
CA GLY A 245 -26.06 -5.20 -12.96
C GLY A 245 -26.63 -5.75 -14.27
N LEU A 246 -25.81 -6.45 -15.06
CA LEU A 246 -26.27 -7.11 -16.31
C LEU A 246 -27.11 -8.37 -16.08
N LYS A 247 -27.09 -8.96 -14.87
CA LYS A 247 -27.89 -10.17 -14.57
C LYS A 247 -29.40 -9.89 -14.51
N ASN A 248 -29.78 -8.63 -14.42
CA ASN A 248 -31.16 -8.18 -14.26
C ASN A 248 -31.70 -7.46 -15.50
N VAL A 249 -31.07 -7.69 -16.68
CA VAL A 249 -31.42 -7.00 -17.94
C VAL A 249 -31.89 -7.97 -19.01
#